data_5323eeaddb7bfd48a71c3932f1f03800
#
_entry.id   5323eeaddb7bfd48a71c3932f1f03800
#
_cell.length_a   1.000
_cell.length_b   1.000
_cell.length_c   1.000
_cell.angle_alpha   90.00
_cell.angle_beta   90.00
_cell.angle_gamma   90.00
#
_symmetry.space_group_name_H-M   'P 1'
#
loop_
_entity.id
_entity.type
_entity.pdbx_description
1 polymer ?
#
loop_
_entity_poly.entity_id
_entity_poly.type
_entity_poly.pdbx_seq_one_letter_code
_entity_poly.pdbx_strand_id
1 'polypeptide(L)'
;MKDVLICDAIRTPIGRYGGALKDVRVDDLGAVPLRALMERNPQVDWKAVDDVIYGCANQAGEDNRNVARMSLLLAGLPQEVPGSTINRLCGSGMDALGTAARAIKSGETQLMIAGGVESMTRAPFVMGKADSAFSRQAAIQDTTIGWRFVNALMKQKYGVDAMPETAENVAVDFKVSREDQDRFAVRSQAKAAAAQANGNLAQEIVPVVIPQKKGDPITVSQDEHPRATSMEALARLKGVVRPDGSVTAGNASGVNDGACALLLASADAVEKYQLKPRARILGMATAGVAPRIMGMGPAPASKKVLAQLGMSIDQMDVIELNEAFASQGLAVLRELGVADDDERVNPNGGAIALGHPLGMSGARLVTTAMYQLERTGGRYALCTMCIGVGQGIAMVIERV
;
A
#
# COMPACT_ATOMS: atom_id res chain seq x y z
N MET A 1 -26.30 -5.79 -8.73
CA MET A 1 -25.35 -5.28 -7.73
C MET A 1 -25.23 -3.78 -7.94
N LYS A 2 -25.15 -2.98 -6.86
CA LYS A 2 -24.96 -1.53 -6.95
C LYS A 2 -23.55 -1.19 -7.44
N ASP A 3 -23.39 -0.06 -8.14
CA ASP A 3 -22.08 0.49 -8.47
C ASP A 3 -21.39 1.03 -7.21
N VAL A 4 -20.06 0.93 -7.17
CA VAL A 4 -19.23 1.49 -6.12
C VAL A 4 -18.34 2.56 -6.71
N LEU A 5 -18.58 3.79 -6.31
CA LEU A 5 -17.94 4.97 -6.88
C LEU A 5 -16.89 5.51 -5.90
N ILE A 6 -15.68 5.76 -6.38
CA ILE A 6 -14.65 6.50 -5.66
C ILE A 6 -14.90 7.98 -5.97
N CYS A 7 -15.26 8.75 -4.94
CA CYS A 7 -15.60 10.16 -5.08
C CYS A 7 -14.43 11.08 -4.72
N ASP A 8 -13.57 10.67 -3.80
CA ASP A 8 -12.34 11.38 -3.46
C ASP A 8 -11.28 10.41 -2.94
N ALA A 9 -10.02 10.81 -3.05
CA ALA A 9 -8.88 10.06 -2.54
C ALA A 9 -7.72 11.00 -2.23
N ILE A 10 -7.05 10.78 -1.11
CA ILE A 10 -5.92 11.59 -0.67
C ILE A 10 -4.99 10.77 0.21
N ARG A 11 -3.70 11.08 0.20
CA ARG A 11 -2.68 10.43 1.03
C ARG A 11 -1.74 11.43 1.68
N THR A 12 -1.06 11.01 2.72
CA THR A 12 0.11 11.73 3.22
C THR A 12 1.30 11.55 2.28
N PRO A 13 2.34 12.40 2.39
CA PRO A 13 3.65 12.02 1.89
C PRO A 13 4.10 10.70 2.52
N ILE A 14 4.97 9.97 1.82
CA ILE A 14 5.59 8.76 2.35
C ILE A 14 6.93 9.15 2.97
N GLY A 15 7.05 8.93 4.30
CA GLY A 15 8.29 9.10 5.05
C GLY A 15 9.20 7.88 4.93
N ARG A 16 10.51 8.08 4.97
CA ARG A 16 11.48 7.00 5.12
C ARG A 16 11.62 6.61 6.60
N TYR A 17 12.16 5.44 6.86
CA TYR A 17 12.46 4.97 8.21
C TYR A 17 13.33 5.97 8.98
N GLY A 18 12.86 6.37 10.16
CA GLY A 18 13.51 7.37 10.99
C GLY A 18 13.59 8.78 10.37
N GLY A 19 12.80 9.06 9.33
CA GLY A 19 12.80 10.30 8.57
C GLY A 19 11.84 11.37 9.09
N ALA A 20 11.28 12.15 8.17
CA ALA A 20 10.48 13.33 8.48
C ALA A 20 9.20 13.04 9.29
N LEU A 21 8.61 11.85 9.15
CA LEU A 21 7.39 11.45 9.87
C LEU A 21 7.65 10.69 11.18
N LYS A 22 8.89 10.50 11.60
CA LYS A 22 9.27 9.68 12.77
C LYS A 22 8.60 10.09 14.09
N ASP A 23 8.29 11.36 14.23
CA ASP A 23 7.70 11.92 15.47
C ASP A 23 6.16 12.00 15.42
N VAL A 24 5.55 11.55 14.31
CA VAL A 24 4.09 11.49 14.15
C VAL A 24 3.59 10.12 14.59
N ARG A 25 2.66 10.10 15.56
CA ARG A 25 2.03 8.85 16.00
C ARG A 25 1.21 8.23 14.87
N VAL A 26 1.08 6.91 14.87
CA VAL A 26 0.37 6.18 13.79
C VAL A 26 -1.11 6.59 13.72
N ASP A 27 -1.77 6.69 14.86
CA ASP A 27 -3.18 7.08 14.97
C ASP A 27 -3.42 8.53 14.51
N ASP A 28 -2.50 9.46 14.84
CA ASP A 28 -2.52 10.84 14.34
C ASP A 28 -2.25 10.90 12.83
N LEU A 29 -1.30 10.10 12.32
CA LEU A 29 -0.98 10.03 10.90
C LEU A 29 -2.19 9.54 10.08
N GLY A 30 -2.89 8.51 10.59
CA GLY A 30 -4.13 8.00 9.98
C GLY A 30 -5.26 9.02 9.97
N ALA A 31 -5.28 9.97 10.90
CA ALA A 31 -6.28 11.04 10.96
C ALA A 31 -6.09 12.11 9.88
N VAL A 32 -4.88 12.31 9.36
CA VAL A 32 -4.57 13.37 8.38
C VAL A 32 -5.40 13.24 7.09
N PRO A 33 -5.40 12.11 6.37
CA PRO A 33 -6.19 12.00 5.14
C PRO A 33 -7.70 12.01 5.41
N LEU A 34 -8.17 11.56 6.58
CA LEU A 34 -9.59 11.64 6.95
C LEU A 34 -10.05 13.09 7.11
N ARG A 35 -9.25 13.92 7.80
CA ARG A 35 -9.52 15.35 7.93
C ARG A 35 -9.54 16.04 6.58
N ALA A 36 -8.59 15.72 5.72
CA ALA A 36 -8.54 16.28 4.38
C ALA A 36 -9.77 15.89 3.52
N LEU A 37 -10.28 14.65 3.63
CA LEU A 37 -11.53 14.26 2.95
C LEU A 37 -12.72 15.10 3.44
N MET A 38 -12.82 15.35 4.75
CA MET A 38 -13.90 16.20 5.30
C MET A 38 -13.83 17.63 4.79
N GLU A 39 -12.63 18.22 4.78
CA GLU A 39 -12.41 19.59 4.32
C GLU A 39 -12.71 19.75 2.83
N ARG A 40 -12.39 18.74 2.02
CA ARG A 40 -12.60 18.73 0.57
C ARG A 40 -14.06 18.46 0.16
N ASN A 41 -14.84 17.87 1.05
CA ASN A 41 -16.26 17.48 0.80
C ASN A 41 -17.19 18.04 1.87
N PRO A 42 -17.27 19.38 2.04
CA PRO A 42 -18.04 20.02 3.12
C PRO A 42 -19.56 19.81 3.02
N GLN A 43 -20.06 19.37 1.86
CA GLN A 43 -21.47 19.09 1.62
C GLN A 43 -21.92 17.73 2.16
N VAL A 44 -21.00 16.87 2.59
CA VAL A 44 -21.30 15.54 3.12
C VAL A 44 -21.78 15.65 4.56
N ASP A 45 -22.87 15.00 4.90
CA ASP A 45 -23.23 14.72 6.29
C ASP A 45 -22.36 13.56 6.80
N TRP A 46 -21.30 13.90 7.50
CA TRP A 46 -20.31 12.92 7.99
C TRP A 46 -20.87 11.94 9.00
N LYS A 47 -22.04 12.19 9.62
CA LYS A 47 -22.75 11.21 10.45
C LYS A 47 -23.31 10.05 9.63
N ALA A 48 -23.51 10.26 8.33
CA ALA A 48 -24.04 9.25 7.43
C ALA A 48 -22.98 8.28 6.88
N VAL A 49 -21.71 8.43 7.27
CA VAL A 49 -20.68 7.43 6.94
C VAL A 49 -20.98 6.15 7.71
N ASP A 50 -21.24 5.07 6.97
CA ASP A 50 -21.63 3.78 7.54
C ASP A 50 -20.47 3.09 8.28
N ASP A 51 -19.24 3.19 7.77
CA ASP A 51 -18.04 2.65 8.42
C ASP A 51 -16.76 3.26 7.84
N VAL A 52 -15.69 3.27 8.65
CA VAL A 52 -14.31 3.58 8.23
C VAL A 52 -13.47 2.32 8.33
N ILE A 53 -12.99 1.80 7.21
CA ILE A 53 -12.17 0.58 7.17
C ILE A 53 -10.73 0.94 6.82
N TYR A 54 -9.79 0.73 7.74
CA TYR A 54 -8.37 0.93 7.52
C TYR A 54 -7.60 -0.38 7.54
N GLY A 55 -6.69 -0.51 6.56
CA GLY A 55 -5.64 -1.51 6.59
C GLY A 55 -4.50 -1.08 7.51
N CYS A 56 -4.03 -2.00 8.37
CA CYS A 56 -2.84 -1.84 9.17
C CYS A 56 -2.24 -3.22 9.46
N ALA A 57 -0.95 -3.40 9.17
CA ALA A 57 -0.30 -4.69 9.31
C ALA A 57 0.25 -4.95 10.71
N ASN A 58 0.81 -3.95 11.38
CA ASN A 58 1.49 -4.14 12.66
C ASN A 58 0.52 -4.35 13.82
N GLN A 59 -0.21 -3.35 14.23
CA GLN A 59 -1.17 -3.36 15.36
C GLN A 59 -0.58 -3.71 16.74
N ALA A 60 0.75 -3.64 16.90
CA ALA A 60 1.43 -3.99 18.15
C ALA A 60 1.75 -2.77 19.04
N GLY A 61 1.77 -1.57 18.47
CA GLY A 61 2.14 -0.33 19.15
C GLY A 61 0.99 0.67 19.25
N GLU A 62 1.23 1.89 18.77
CA GLU A 62 0.26 3.00 18.74
C GLU A 62 -0.92 2.73 17.80
N ASP A 63 -0.77 1.76 16.92
CA ASP A 63 -1.75 1.21 15.99
C ASP A 63 -2.66 0.11 16.60
N ASN A 64 -2.53 -0.17 17.89
CA ASN A 64 -3.39 -1.10 18.60
C ASN A 64 -4.81 -0.54 18.81
N ARG A 65 -5.71 -1.36 19.32
CA ARG A 65 -7.09 -0.97 19.67
C ARG A 65 -7.88 -0.37 18.51
N ASN A 66 -7.74 -0.95 17.31
CA ASN A 66 -8.49 -0.50 16.15
C ASN A 66 -8.08 0.92 15.70
N VAL A 67 -6.94 1.01 15.04
CA VAL A 67 -6.37 2.28 14.56
C VAL A 67 -7.33 3.06 13.64
N ALA A 68 -8.21 2.39 12.88
CA ALA A 68 -9.24 3.06 12.10
C ALA A 68 -10.16 3.89 12.98
N ARG A 69 -10.68 3.30 14.06
CA ARG A 69 -11.55 4.00 15.03
C ARG A 69 -10.81 5.11 15.76
N MET A 70 -9.55 4.88 16.14
CA MET A 70 -8.73 5.92 16.78
C MET A 70 -8.52 7.10 15.84
N SER A 71 -8.12 6.85 14.60
CA SER A 71 -7.83 7.88 13.59
C SER A 71 -9.07 8.70 13.23
N LEU A 72 -10.25 8.06 13.05
CA LEU A 72 -11.46 8.81 12.71
C LEU A 72 -11.90 9.77 13.84
N LEU A 73 -11.77 9.36 15.09
CA LEU A 73 -12.08 10.21 16.23
C LEU A 73 -11.08 11.38 16.35
N LEU A 74 -9.79 11.12 16.14
CA LEU A 74 -8.73 12.13 16.11
C LEU A 74 -8.86 13.09 14.93
N ALA A 75 -9.41 12.62 13.80
CA ALA A 75 -9.74 13.46 12.66
C ALA A 75 -10.91 14.41 12.93
N GLY A 76 -11.75 14.10 13.89
CA GLY A 76 -12.96 14.88 14.21
C GLY A 76 -14.23 14.38 13.48
N LEU A 77 -14.22 13.17 12.93
CA LEU A 77 -15.48 12.56 12.48
C LEU A 77 -16.44 12.37 13.65
N PRO A 78 -17.76 12.43 13.39
CA PRO A 78 -18.77 12.20 14.43
C PRO A 78 -18.56 10.86 15.14
N GLN A 79 -18.75 10.86 16.45
CA GLN A 79 -18.52 9.66 17.28
C GLN A 79 -19.50 8.51 16.98
N GLU A 80 -20.56 8.79 16.27
CA GLU A 80 -21.54 7.81 15.80
C GLU A 80 -20.98 6.94 14.65
N VAL A 81 -19.96 7.43 13.90
CA VAL A 81 -19.33 6.70 12.81
C VAL A 81 -18.45 5.57 13.36
N PRO A 82 -18.74 4.31 13.07
CA PRO A 82 -17.92 3.19 13.50
C PRO A 82 -16.61 3.13 12.70
N GLY A 83 -15.71 2.22 13.09
CA GLY A 83 -14.47 1.99 12.38
C GLY A 83 -13.95 0.60 12.63
N SER A 84 -13.31 -0.01 11.64
CA SER A 84 -12.67 -1.32 11.75
C SER A 84 -11.28 -1.34 11.12
N THR A 85 -10.38 -2.11 11.73
CA THR A 85 -9.03 -2.31 11.22
C THR A 85 -8.89 -3.73 10.69
N ILE A 86 -8.42 -3.88 9.45
CA ILE A 86 -8.21 -5.18 8.84
C ILE A 86 -6.73 -5.40 8.54
N ASN A 87 -6.33 -6.66 8.57
CA ASN A 87 -4.95 -7.08 8.34
C ASN A 87 -4.89 -8.18 7.27
N ARG A 88 -4.36 -7.82 6.11
CA ARG A 88 -3.87 -8.71 5.07
C ARG A 88 -2.42 -8.33 4.74
N LEU A 89 -1.62 -8.07 5.77
CA LEU A 89 -0.23 -7.60 5.65
C LEU A 89 -0.12 -6.44 4.63
N CYS A 90 0.79 -6.55 3.65
CA CYS A 90 0.99 -5.52 2.62
C CYS A 90 -0.29 -5.13 1.87
N GLY A 91 -1.21 -6.07 1.67
CA GLY A 91 -2.47 -5.87 0.93
C GLY A 91 -3.61 -5.24 1.74
N SER A 92 -3.40 -4.91 3.02
CA SER A 92 -4.47 -4.47 3.93
C SER A 92 -5.26 -3.27 3.43
N GLY A 93 -4.60 -2.25 2.87
CA GLY A 93 -5.29 -1.06 2.35
C GLY A 93 -6.18 -1.36 1.14
N MET A 94 -5.74 -2.22 0.22
CA MET A 94 -6.57 -2.64 -0.91
C MET A 94 -7.71 -3.56 -0.47
N ASP A 95 -7.48 -4.41 0.52
CA ASP A 95 -8.53 -5.26 1.09
C ASP A 95 -9.59 -4.44 1.85
N ALA A 96 -9.19 -3.34 2.48
CA ALA A 96 -10.11 -2.36 3.06
C ALA A 96 -11.05 -1.78 2.00
N LEU A 97 -10.51 -1.33 0.87
CA LEU A 97 -11.30 -0.86 -0.28
C LEU A 97 -12.24 -1.94 -0.81
N GLY A 98 -11.75 -3.16 -0.98
CA GLY A 98 -12.55 -4.27 -1.47
C GLY A 98 -13.66 -4.69 -0.49
N THR A 99 -13.42 -4.57 0.82
CA THR A 99 -14.42 -4.86 1.86
C THR A 99 -15.52 -3.81 1.85
N ALA A 100 -15.17 -2.53 1.83
CA ALA A 100 -16.13 -1.44 1.67
C ALA A 100 -16.91 -1.54 0.36
N ALA A 101 -16.24 -1.88 -0.75
CA ALA A 101 -16.89 -2.07 -2.03
C ALA A 101 -17.92 -3.21 -2.01
N ARG A 102 -17.62 -4.34 -1.33
CA ARG A 102 -18.56 -5.45 -1.18
C ARG A 102 -19.80 -5.03 -0.38
N ALA A 103 -19.63 -4.28 0.71
CA ALA A 103 -20.73 -3.78 1.53
C ALA A 103 -21.66 -2.82 0.74
N ILE A 104 -21.09 -1.93 -0.08
CA ILE A 104 -21.88 -1.06 -0.96
C ILE A 104 -22.59 -1.88 -2.07
N LYS A 105 -21.88 -2.83 -2.72
CA LYS A 105 -22.44 -3.69 -3.78
C LYS A 105 -23.60 -4.54 -3.29
N SER A 106 -23.55 -5.03 -2.04
CA SER A 106 -24.63 -5.80 -1.41
C SER A 106 -25.84 -4.94 -1.05
N GLY A 107 -25.65 -3.63 -0.93
CA GLY A 107 -26.68 -2.67 -0.51
C GLY A 107 -26.77 -2.49 1.01
N GLU A 108 -25.86 -3.09 1.80
CA GLU A 108 -25.80 -2.92 3.25
C GLU A 108 -25.40 -1.51 3.65
N THR A 109 -24.54 -0.86 2.87
CA THR A 109 -24.01 0.48 3.12
C THR A 109 -24.15 1.38 1.90
N GLN A 110 -24.05 2.70 2.09
CA GLN A 110 -24.16 3.68 1.02
C GLN A 110 -22.94 4.59 0.91
N LEU A 111 -22.31 4.93 2.05
CA LEU A 111 -21.22 5.87 2.12
C LEU A 111 -20.14 5.33 3.09
N MET A 112 -18.96 5.10 2.58
CA MET A 112 -17.86 4.50 3.35
C MET A 112 -16.54 5.23 3.14
N ILE A 113 -15.69 5.20 4.14
CA ILE A 113 -14.28 5.56 3.96
C ILE A 113 -13.44 4.29 4.08
N ALA A 114 -12.52 4.08 3.13
CA ALA A 114 -11.59 2.98 3.20
C ALA A 114 -10.18 3.44 2.84
N GLY A 115 -9.18 2.80 3.45
CA GLY A 115 -7.80 3.20 3.24
C GLY A 115 -6.84 2.39 4.09
N GLY A 116 -5.82 3.03 4.62
CA GLY A 116 -4.90 2.39 5.54
C GLY A 116 -3.78 3.29 6.01
N VAL A 117 -3.11 2.84 7.05
CA VAL A 117 -2.00 3.54 7.71
C VAL A 117 -0.94 2.53 8.14
N GLU A 118 0.31 2.94 8.07
CA GLU A 118 1.42 2.22 8.67
C GLU A 118 2.50 3.20 9.09
N SER A 119 3.05 3.04 10.30
CA SER A 119 4.34 3.62 10.64
C SER A 119 5.28 2.50 11.04
N MET A 120 6.18 2.15 10.13
CA MET A 120 7.18 1.14 10.39
C MET A 120 8.32 1.68 11.24
N THR A 121 8.50 3.01 11.26
CA THR A 121 9.45 3.70 12.15
C THR A 121 9.07 3.54 13.62
N ARG A 122 7.77 3.58 13.94
CA ARG A 122 7.25 3.54 15.31
C ARG A 122 6.78 2.15 15.74
N ALA A 123 7.08 1.15 14.93
CA ALA A 123 6.83 -0.25 15.28
C ALA A 123 7.59 -0.62 16.56
N PRO A 124 6.92 -1.11 17.62
CA PRO A 124 7.54 -1.31 18.91
C PRO A 124 8.36 -2.59 18.99
N PHE A 125 9.24 -2.64 19.97
CA PHE A 125 9.74 -3.92 20.49
C PHE A 125 8.66 -4.61 21.31
N VAL A 126 8.57 -5.94 21.17
CA VAL A 126 7.63 -6.77 21.92
C VAL A 126 8.34 -7.93 22.60
N MET A 127 7.78 -8.35 23.72
CA MET A 127 8.28 -9.47 24.50
C MET A 127 7.13 -10.40 24.88
N GLY A 128 7.30 -11.69 24.63
CA GLY A 128 6.35 -12.72 25.10
C GLY A 128 6.36 -12.85 26.62
N LYS A 129 5.27 -13.35 27.17
CA LYS A 129 5.28 -13.78 28.58
C LYS A 129 6.17 -15.02 28.75
N ALA A 130 6.71 -15.18 29.95
CA ALA A 130 7.51 -16.35 30.27
C ALA A 130 6.65 -17.64 30.19
N ASP A 131 7.23 -18.70 29.61
CA ASP A 131 6.56 -20.00 29.49
C ASP A 131 6.53 -20.78 30.81
N SER A 132 7.35 -20.38 31.78
CA SER A 132 7.44 -21.02 33.10
C SER A 132 7.65 -20.00 34.23
N ALA A 133 7.24 -20.38 35.44
CA ALA A 133 7.53 -19.60 36.63
C ALA A 133 9.05 -19.49 36.83
N PHE A 134 9.48 -18.32 37.32
CA PHE A 134 10.91 -18.02 37.59
C PHE A 134 11.84 -18.17 36.36
N SER A 135 11.30 -18.00 35.15
CA SER A 135 12.11 -18.00 33.94
C SER A 135 13.25 -16.97 34.04
N ARG A 136 14.46 -17.37 33.60
CA ARG A 136 15.64 -16.52 33.53
C ARG A 136 15.95 -16.06 32.10
N GLN A 137 15.04 -16.34 31.16
CA GLN A 137 15.15 -15.97 29.75
C GLN A 137 14.03 -15.02 29.34
N ALA A 138 14.37 -13.99 28.59
CA ALA A 138 13.45 -13.09 27.93
C ALA A 138 14.00 -12.75 26.55
N ALA A 139 13.15 -12.83 25.52
CA ALA A 139 13.51 -12.44 24.16
C ALA A 139 12.70 -11.21 23.76
N ILE A 140 13.39 -10.14 23.38
CA ILE A 140 12.79 -8.94 22.79
C ILE A 140 12.83 -9.10 21.28
N GLN A 141 11.71 -8.82 20.61
CA GLN A 141 11.56 -8.93 19.16
C GLN A 141 11.16 -7.59 18.57
N ASP A 142 11.81 -7.20 17.47
CA ASP A 142 11.46 -6.03 16.67
C ASP A 142 10.25 -6.36 15.80
N THR A 143 9.26 -5.45 15.79
CA THR A 143 8.04 -5.61 14.98
C THR A 143 8.05 -4.78 13.70
N THR A 144 9.14 -4.10 13.40
CA THR A 144 9.29 -3.26 12.20
C THR A 144 9.04 -4.03 10.92
N ILE A 145 9.68 -5.19 10.78
CA ILE A 145 9.56 -6.07 9.60
C ILE A 145 9.96 -7.50 9.97
N GLY A 146 9.44 -8.48 9.25
CA GLY A 146 9.85 -9.88 9.39
C GLY A 146 9.04 -10.66 10.42
N TRP A 147 9.56 -11.86 10.72
CA TRP A 147 8.91 -12.82 11.58
C TRP A 147 9.19 -12.54 13.06
N ARG A 148 8.17 -12.71 13.90
CA ARG A 148 8.23 -12.70 15.35
C ARG A 148 7.31 -13.77 15.92
N PHE A 149 7.61 -14.30 17.08
CA PHE A 149 6.85 -15.39 17.72
C PHE A 149 6.61 -16.57 16.76
N VAL A 150 7.70 -17.05 16.13
CA VAL A 150 7.63 -18.05 15.06
C VAL A 150 6.98 -19.34 15.53
N ASN A 151 5.90 -19.76 14.88
CA ASN A 151 5.28 -21.06 15.08
C ASN A 151 6.18 -22.16 14.50
N ALA A 152 6.56 -23.13 15.33
CA ALA A 152 7.49 -24.21 14.95
C ALA A 152 6.95 -25.07 13.79
N LEU A 153 5.66 -25.36 13.78
CA LEU A 153 5.04 -26.14 12.71
C LEU A 153 4.96 -25.36 11.39
N MET A 154 4.72 -24.04 11.47
CA MET A 154 4.76 -23.15 10.30
C MET A 154 6.17 -23.12 9.69
N LYS A 155 7.20 -22.99 10.55
CA LYS A 155 8.61 -23.02 10.12
C LYS A 155 8.96 -24.36 9.46
N GLN A 156 8.51 -25.45 10.03
CA GLN A 156 8.78 -26.80 9.50
C GLN A 156 8.12 -27.04 8.14
N LYS A 157 6.86 -26.60 7.96
CA LYS A 157 6.07 -26.92 6.76
C LYS A 157 6.32 -25.94 5.58
N TYR A 158 6.51 -24.66 5.86
CA TYR A 158 6.50 -23.61 4.86
C TYR A 158 7.73 -22.70 4.88
N GLY A 159 8.60 -22.87 5.89
CA GLY A 159 9.72 -21.94 6.11
C GLY A 159 9.26 -20.62 6.74
N VAL A 160 10.24 -19.78 7.05
CA VAL A 160 10.05 -18.43 7.59
C VAL A 160 11.07 -17.48 6.95
N ASP A 161 11.20 -17.59 5.63
CA ASP A 161 12.13 -16.76 4.85
C ASP A 161 11.84 -15.28 5.11
N ALA A 162 12.88 -14.49 5.29
CA ALA A 162 12.76 -13.04 5.35
C ALA A 162 12.32 -12.49 3.99
N MET A 163 11.71 -11.31 3.97
CA MET A 163 11.19 -10.74 2.71
C MET A 163 12.23 -10.65 1.59
N PRO A 164 13.48 -10.17 1.81
CA PRO A 164 14.50 -10.19 0.77
C PRO A 164 14.87 -11.60 0.30
N GLU A 165 14.80 -12.60 1.18
CA GLU A 165 15.06 -14.00 0.83
C GLU A 165 13.97 -14.56 -0.09
N THR A 166 12.71 -14.24 0.14
CA THR A 166 11.62 -14.60 -0.80
C THR A 166 11.81 -13.94 -2.17
N ALA A 167 12.37 -12.74 -2.22
CA ALA A 167 12.69 -12.06 -3.48
C ALA A 167 13.85 -12.72 -4.23
N GLU A 168 14.88 -13.20 -3.51
CA GLU A 168 15.95 -14.02 -4.13
C GLU A 168 15.40 -15.35 -4.66
N ASN A 169 14.48 -16.00 -3.93
CA ASN A 169 13.82 -17.19 -4.42
C ASN A 169 13.10 -16.94 -5.75
N VAL A 170 12.38 -15.83 -5.86
CA VAL A 170 11.72 -15.40 -7.11
C VAL A 170 12.76 -15.13 -8.21
N ALA A 171 13.84 -14.42 -7.89
CA ALA A 171 14.89 -14.13 -8.87
C ALA A 171 15.49 -15.41 -9.46
N VAL A 172 15.74 -16.42 -8.63
CA VAL A 172 16.29 -17.71 -9.05
C VAL A 172 15.27 -18.53 -9.85
N ASP A 173 14.06 -18.73 -9.29
CA ASP A 173 13.04 -19.59 -9.88
C ASP A 173 12.52 -19.06 -11.24
N PHE A 174 12.42 -17.72 -11.37
CA PHE A 174 11.94 -17.03 -12.58
C PHE A 174 13.05 -16.43 -13.42
N LYS A 175 14.31 -16.71 -13.11
CA LYS A 175 15.50 -16.30 -13.88
C LYS A 175 15.57 -14.79 -14.14
N VAL A 176 15.29 -13.99 -13.11
CA VAL A 176 15.41 -12.53 -13.19
C VAL A 176 16.83 -12.11 -12.82
N SER A 177 17.56 -11.57 -13.79
CA SER A 177 18.96 -11.18 -13.60
C SER A 177 19.11 -9.96 -12.65
N ARG A 178 20.27 -9.81 -12.04
CA ARG A 178 20.63 -8.63 -11.26
C ARG A 178 20.56 -7.36 -12.11
N GLU A 179 21.02 -7.41 -13.33
CA GLU A 179 21.01 -6.27 -14.26
C GLU A 179 19.59 -5.83 -14.59
N ASP A 180 18.67 -6.76 -14.86
CA ASP A 180 17.25 -6.42 -15.08
C ASP A 180 16.63 -5.76 -13.86
N GLN A 181 16.92 -6.26 -12.65
CA GLN A 181 16.45 -5.71 -11.39
C GLN A 181 16.95 -4.27 -11.19
N ASP A 182 18.22 -4.01 -11.43
CA ASP A 182 18.81 -2.68 -11.28
C ASP A 182 18.25 -1.71 -12.34
N ARG A 183 18.05 -2.16 -13.58
CA ARG A 183 17.42 -1.37 -14.66
C ARG A 183 15.98 -0.99 -14.30
N PHE A 184 15.21 -1.93 -13.77
CA PHE A 184 13.85 -1.69 -13.29
C PHE A 184 13.83 -0.64 -12.15
N ALA A 185 14.75 -0.74 -11.21
CA ALA A 185 14.87 0.21 -10.09
C ALA A 185 15.26 1.62 -10.56
N VAL A 186 16.22 1.75 -11.48
CA VAL A 186 16.59 3.05 -12.07
C VAL A 186 15.39 3.69 -12.75
N ARG A 187 14.60 2.90 -13.50
CA ARG A 187 13.40 3.41 -14.17
C ARG A 187 12.34 3.88 -13.19
N SER A 188 12.10 3.12 -12.10
CA SER A 188 11.17 3.52 -11.04
C SER A 188 11.58 4.85 -10.41
N GLN A 189 12.86 5.04 -10.09
CA GLN A 189 13.39 6.30 -9.55
C GLN A 189 13.25 7.46 -10.54
N ALA A 190 13.55 7.24 -11.81
CA ALA A 190 13.41 8.27 -12.85
C ALA A 190 11.95 8.73 -13.03
N LYS A 191 11.00 7.78 -13.06
CA LYS A 191 9.56 8.07 -13.13
C LYS A 191 9.08 8.85 -11.89
N ALA A 192 9.50 8.46 -10.69
CA ALA A 192 9.15 9.17 -9.46
C ALA A 192 9.72 10.60 -9.44
N ALA A 193 10.97 10.78 -9.83
CA ALA A 193 11.59 12.11 -9.92
C ALA A 193 10.85 13.02 -10.90
N ALA A 194 10.50 12.51 -12.08
CA ALA A 194 9.70 13.24 -13.06
C ALA A 194 8.31 13.61 -12.51
N ALA A 195 7.63 12.67 -11.84
CA ALA A 195 6.32 12.88 -11.27
C ALA A 195 6.31 13.88 -10.08
N GLN A 196 7.40 13.95 -9.30
CA GLN A 196 7.59 14.99 -8.31
C GLN A 196 7.82 16.36 -8.99
N ALA A 197 8.69 16.41 -9.98
CA ALA A 197 9.06 17.66 -10.66
C ALA A 197 7.90 18.30 -11.41
N ASN A 198 7.03 17.51 -12.05
CA ASN A 198 5.87 18.00 -12.80
C ASN A 198 4.60 18.19 -11.95
N GLY A 199 4.66 17.89 -10.63
CA GLY A 199 3.56 18.08 -9.69
C GLY A 199 2.49 16.98 -9.72
N ASN A 200 2.67 15.87 -10.44
CA ASN A 200 1.69 14.78 -10.50
C ASN A 200 1.41 14.19 -9.12
N LEU A 201 2.48 13.91 -8.33
CA LEU A 201 2.34 13.36 -6.99
C LEU A 201 1.74 14.36 -6.00
N ALA A 202 2.01 15.66 -6.17
CA ALA A 202 1.48 16.69 -5.28
C ALA A 202 -0.05 16.78 -5.29
N GLN A 203 -0.71 16.36 -6.38
CA GLN A 203 -2.18 16.37 -6.50
C GLN A 203 -2.86 15.38 -5.55
N GLU A 204 -2.20 14.28 -5.21
CA GLU A 204 -2.73 13.23 -4.34
C GLU A 204 -2.24 13.33 -2.89
N ILE A 205 -1.40 14.32 -2.56
CA ILE A 205 -0.76 14.48 -1.24
C ILE A 205 -1.42 15.61 -0.45
N VAL A 206 -1.80 15.30 0.80
CA VAL A 206 -2.09 16.30 1.83
C VAL A 206 -0.87 16.46 2.72
N PRO A 207 -0.38 17.70 2.96
CA PRO A 207 0.75 17.93 3.85
C PRO A 207 0.50 17.46 5.29
N VAL A 208 1.53 16.94 5.93
CA VAL A 208 1.53 16.63 7.36
C VAL A 208 2.21 17.77 8.10
N VAL A 209 1.45 18.43 8.98
CA VAL A 209 1.94 19.53 9.81
C VAL A 209 2.34 18.98 11.17
N ILE A 210 3.61 19.10 11.52
CA ILE A 210 4.18 18.55 12.76
C ILE A 210 4.47 19.70 13.73
N PRO A 211 3.67 19.85 14.81
CA PRO A 211 3.92 20.87 15.82
C PRO A 211 5.30 20.73 16.45
N GLN A 212 5.95 21.85 16.69
CA GLN A 212 7.24 21.88 17.39
C GLN A 212 7.08 22.41 18.80
N LYS A 213 7.89 21.94 19.75
CA LYS A 213 7.93 22.48 21.13
C LYS A 213 8.33 23.96 21.17
N LYS A 214 9.16 24.38 20.20
CA LYS A 214 9.61 25.77 20.00
C LYS A 214 9.77 26.03 18.51
N GLY A 215 9.39 27.22 18.05
CA GLY A 215 9.45 27.61 16.64
C GLY A 215 8.20 27.20 15.84
N ASP A 216 8.28 27.40 14.53
CA ASP A 216 7.19 27.11 13.61
C ASP A 216 7.00 25.61 13.38
N PRO A 217 5.78 25.16 13.08
CA PRO A 217 5.52 23.78 12.70
C PRO A 217 6.32 23.36 11.47
N ILE A 218 6.77 22.10 11.44
CA ILE A 218 7.39 21.53 10.23
C ILE A 218 6.28 21.00 9.34
N THR A 219 6.29 21.41 8.06
CA THR A 219 5.35 20.90 7.05
C THR A 219 6.06 19.94 6.13
N VAL A 220 5.60 18.68 6.14
CA VAL A 220 6.08 17.61 5.23
C VAL A 220 5.05 17.48 4.10
N SER A 221 5.44 17.79 2.85
CA SER A 221 4.54 17.86 1.69
C SER A 221 5.00 17.04 0.48
N GLN A 222 6.12 16.34 0.58
CA GLN A 222 6.69 15.54 -0.50
C GLN A 222 7.11 14.15 0.01
N ASP A 223 7.03 13.16 -0.87
CA ASP A 223 7.59 11.83 -0.61
C ASP A 223 9.10 11.94 -0.38
N GLU A 224 9.58 11.39 0.71
CA GLU A 224 10.97 11.54 1.17
C GLU A 224 11.90 10.46 0.61
N HIS A 225 11.35 9.34 0.15
CA HIS A 225 12.12 8.16 -0.21
C HIS A 225 12.80 8.23 -1.59
N PRO A 226 12.26 8.94 -2.62
CA PRO A 226 12.90 9.03 -3.93
C PRO A 226 14.33 9.56 -3.86
N ARG A 227 15.24 8.95 -4.63
CA ARG A 227 16.65 9.31 -4.66
C ARG A 227 17.26 9.17 -6.05
N ALA A 228 18.19 10.04 -6.39
CA ALA A 228 18.96 9.90 -7.61
C ALA A 228 19.82 8.62 -7.56
N THR A 229 19.81 7.86 -8.65
CA THR A 229 20.62 6.64 -8.79
C THR A 229 21.01 6.41 -10.26
N SER A 230 21.91 5.45 -10.49
CA SER A 230 22.32 5.02 -11.84
C SER A 230 22.64 3.53 -11.83
N MET A 231 22.77 2.93 -13.00
CA MET A 231 23.19 1.53 -13.14
C MET A 231 24.55 1.28 -12.47
N GLU A 232 25.50 2.20 -12.64
CA GLU A 232 26.84 2.10 -12.03
C GLU A 232 26.80 2.19 -10.51
N ALA A 233 25.91 3.02 -9.98
CA ALA A 233 25.73 3.14 -8.51
C ALA A 233 25.10 1.86 -7.94
N LEU A 234 24.07 1.33 -8.57
CA LEU A 234 23.39 0.11 -8.14
C LEU A 234 24.30 -1.12 -8.26
N ALA A 235 25.08 -1.25 -9.34
CA ALA A 235 25.99 -2.37 -9.54
C ALA A 235 27.02 -2.55 -8.40
N ARG A 236 27.36 -1.48 -7.67
CA ARG A 236 28.27 -1.51 -6.52
C ARG A 236 27.64 -2.02 -5.23
N LEU A 237 26.30 -2.12 -5.17
CA LEU A 237 25.60 -2.56 -3.98
C LEU A 237 25.74 -4.08 -3.80
N LYS A 238 25.99 -4.48 -2.56
CA LYS A 238 26.05 -5.90 -2.18
C LYS A 238 24.65 -6.47 -2.01
N GLY A 239 24.50 -7.77 -2.24
CA GLY A 239 23.27 -8.50 -1.90
C GLY A 239 22.95 -8.39 -0.41
N VAL A 240 21.67 -8.20 -0.09
CA VAL A 240 21.21 -8.06 1.32
C VAL A 240 20.97 -9.40 2.00
N VAL A 241 20.82 -10.48 1.22
CA VAL A 241 20.60 -11.84 1.74
C VAL A 241 21.91 -12.62 1.79
N ARG A 242 22.66 -12.59 0.70
CA ARG A 242 23.93 -13.30 0.52
C ARG A 242 24.88 -12.46 -0.35
N PRO A 243 26.19 -12.63 -0.20
CA PRO A 243 27.19 -11.78 -0.90
C PRO A 243 27.03 -11.77 -2.43
N ASP A 244 26.67 -12.92 -3.01
CA ASP A 244 26.44 -13.15 -4.44
C ASP A 244 24.95 -13.02 -4.84
N GLY A 245 24.09 -12.53 -3.95
CA GLY A 245 22.68 -12.33 -4.16
C GLY A 245 22.39 -11.17 -5.12
N SER A 246 21.21 -11.23 -5.75
CA SER A 246 20.77 -10.24 -6.72
C SER A 246 19.94 -9.11 -6.10
N VAL A 247 19.29 -9.36 -4.95
CA VAL A 247 18.47 -8.39 -4.22
C VAL A 247 19.36 -7.48 -3.37
N THR A 248 19.22 -6.18 -3.58
CA THR A 248 20.01 -5.14 -2.89
C THR A 248 19.08 -4.06 -2.30
N ALA A 249 19.64 -3.19 -1.45
CA ALA A 249 18.93 -2.00 -0.96
C ALA A 249 18.55 -1.00 -2.09
N GLY A 250 19.11 -1.16 -3.29
CA GLY A 250 18.83 -0.30 -4.45
C GLY A 250 17.66 -0.79 -5.31
N ASN A 251 17.36 -2.09 -5.30
CA ASN A 251 16.33 -2.71 -6.10
C ASN A 251 15.20 -3.36 -5.27
N ALA A 252 15.08 -2.94 -4.02
CA ALA A 252 14.02 -3.27 -3.07
C ALA A 252 13.30 -2.02 -2.60
N SER A 253 12.03 -2.15 -2.20
CA SER A 253 11.30 -1.08 -1.51
C SER A 253 11.88 -0.80 -0.14
N GLY A 254 11.57 0.38 0.41
CA GLY A 254 12.01 0.78 1.74
C GLY A 254 11.06 0.36 2.85
N VAL A 255 11.50 0.61 4.08
CA VAL A 255 10.71 0.63 5.30
C VAL A 255 10.20 2.05 5.49
N ASN A 256 8.89 2.26 5.54
CA ASN A 256 8.29 3.58 5.36
C ASN A 256 7.07 3.83 6.25
N ASP A 257 6.69 5.11 6.33
CA ASP A 257 5.55 5.60 7.09
C ASP A 257 4.58 6.33 6.16
N GLY A 258 3.26 6.17 6.36
CA GLY A 258 2.27 6.88 5.56
C GLY A 258 0.82 6.45 5.83
N ALA A 259 -0.12 7.26 5.35
CA ALA A 259 -1.56 7.00 5.42
C ALA A 259 -2.27 7.43 4.13
N CYS A 260 -3.38 6.76 3.81
CA CYS A 260 -4.20 7.04 2.64
C CYS A 260 -5.67 6.77 2.96
N ALA A 261 -6.58 7.59 2.44
CA ALA A 261 -8.02 7.40 2.59
C ALA A 261 -8.77 7.74 1.30
N LEU A 262 -9.79 6.96 0.99
CA LEU A 262 -10.69 7.13 -0.14
C LEU A 262 -12.15 7.18 0.33
N LEU A 263 -12.93 8.08 -0.24
CA LEU A 263 -14.37 8.19 -0.03
C LEU A 263 -15.09 7.35 -1.08
N LEU A 264 -15.82 6.34 -0.64
CA LEU A 264 -16.57 5.41 -1.47
C LEU A 264 -18.08 5.64 -1.28
N ALA A 265 -18.83 5.68 -2.38
CA ALA A 265 -20.26 5.93 -2.35
C ALA A 265 -21.03 5.03 -3.32
N SER A 266 -22.28 4.73 -2.99
CA SER A 266 -23.28 4.24 -3.94
C SER A 266 -23.76 5.39 -4.85
N ALA A 267 -24.42 5.07 -5.96
CA ALA A 267 -25.05 6.08 -6.82
C ALA A 267 -26.06 6.95 -6.04
N ASP A 268 -26.83 6.34 -5.14
CA ASP A 268 -27.81 7.05 -4.31
C ASP A 268 -27.13 8.07 -3.37
N ALA A 269 -26.00 7.71 -2.77
CA ALA A 269 -25.22 8.62 -1.92
C ALA A 269 -24.52 9.72 -2.72
N VAL A 270 -24.05 9.41 -3.94
CA VAL A 270 -23.50 10.40 -4.86
C VAL A 270 -24.53 11.49 -5.17
N GLU A 271 -25.74 11.11 -5.54
CA GLU A 271 -26.84 12.04 -5.82
C GLU A 271 -27.20 12.85 -4.56
N LYS A 272 -27.42 12.17 -3.44
CA LYS A 272 -27.83 12.79 -2.17
C LYS A 272 -26.85 13.85 -1.67
N TYR A 273 -25.55 13.57 -1.74
CA TYR A 273 -24.49 14.47 -1.22
C TYR A 273 -23.81 15.27 -2.33
N GLN A 274 -24.31 15.22 -3.56
CA GLN A 274 -23.73 15.94 -4.71
C GLN A 274 -22.24 15.68 -4.86
N LEU A 275 -21.82 14.41 -4.66
CA LEU A 275 -20.44 13.99 -4.83
C LEU A 275 -20.11 13.91 -6.31
N LYS A 276 -18.83 14.09 -6.63
CA LYS A 276 -18.31 13.92 -7.99
C LYS A 276 -17.64 12.55 -8.11
N PRO A 277 -18.23 11.57 -8.78
CA PRO A 277 -17.56 10.30 -9.04
C PRO A 277 -16.29 10.52 -9.88
N ARG A 278 -15.21 9.88 -9.53
CA ARG A 278 -13.92 9.94 -10.22
C ARG A 278 -13.56 8.60 -10.87
N ALA A 279 -13.84 7.51 -10.15
CA ALA A 279 -13.67 6.16 -10.66
C ALA A 279 -14.72 5.22 -10.08
N ARG A 280 -14.86 4.05 -10.70
CA ARG A 280 -15.71 2.94 -10.25
C ARG A 280 -14.87 1.71 -9.97
N ILE A 281 -15.09 1.03 -8.85
CA ILE A 281 -14.47 -0.26 -8.55
C ILE A 281 -15.22 -1.37 -9.27
N LEU A 282 -14.60 -1.95 -10.29
CA LEU A 282 -15.21 -3.04 -11.07
C LEU A 282 -15.13 -4.36 -10.31
N GLY A 283 -13.97 -4.72 -9.80
CA GLY A 283 -13.75 -5.98 -9.09
C GLY A 283 -12.46 -6.05 -8.33
N MET A 284 -12.37 -7.03 -7.43
CA MET A 284 -11.18 -7.36 -6.67
C MET A 284 -11.07 -8.87 -6.51
N ALA A 285 -9.87 -9.41 -6.60
CA ALA A 285 -9.59 -10.81 -6.32
C ALA A 285 -8.32 -10.98 -5.49
N THR A 286 -8.28 -12.07 -4.75
CA THR A 286 -7.10 -12.53 -4.00
C THR A 286 -6.70 -13.93 -4.47
N ALA A 287 -5.42 -14.26 -4.33
CA ALA A 287 -4.89 -15.59 -4.64
C ALA A 287 -3.80 -15.97 -3.63
N GLY A 288 -3.65 -17.27 -3.38
CA GLY A 288 -2.55 -17.83 -2.58
C GLY A 288 -1.47 -18.40 -3.49
N VAL A 289 -0.22 -18.34 -3.03
CA VAL A 289 0.96 -18.98 -3.64
C VAL A 289 1.85 -19.55 -2.53
N ALA A 290 2.87 -20.34 -2.91
CA ALA A 290 3.83 -20.83 -1.93
C ALA A 290 4.51 -19.66 -1.17
N PRO A 291 4.57 -19.68 0.18
CA PRO A 291 5.14 -18.59 0.98
C PRO A 291 6.55 -18.18 0.56
N ARG A 292 7.41 -19.11 0.17
CA ARG A 292 8.79 -18.86 -0.24
C ARG A 292 8.92 -18.02 -1.53
N ILE A 293 7.87 -17.97 -2.34
CA ILE A 293 7.78 -17.14 -3.56
C ILE A 293 6.56 -16.21 -3.51
N MET A 294 6.30 -15.63 -2.34
CA MET A 294 5.15 -14.74 -2.10
C MET A 294 5.06 -13.60 -3.13
N GLY A 295 6.20 -13.17 -3.67
CA GLY A 295 6.28 -12.15 -4.70
C GLY A 295 5.47 -12.43 -5.96
N MET A 296 5.14 -13.71 -6.24
CA MET A 296 4.34 -14.12 -7.40
C MET A 296 2.83 -13.98 -7.20
N GLY A 297 2.36 -13.68 -5.98
CA GLY A 297 0.94 -13.53 -5.67
C GLY A 297 0.14 -12.60 -6.60
N PRO A 298 0.69 -11.46 -7.06
CA PRO A 298 0.01 -10.55 -7.98
C PRO A 298 -0.42 -11.21 -9.30
N ALA A 299 0.37 -12.13 -9.85
CA ALA A 299 0.07 -12.74 -11.13
C ALA A 299 -1.24 -13.54 -11.12
N PRO A 300 -1.45 -14.54 -10.24
CA PRO A 300 -2.73 -15.26 -10.17
C PRO A 300 -3.89 -14.37 -9.69
N ALA A 301 -3.65 -13.39 -8.80
CA ALA A 301 -4.70 -12.47 -8.37
C ALA A 301 -5.20 -11.60 -9.53
N SER A 302 -4.28 -11.06 -10.36
CA SER A 302 -4.61 -10.26 -11.54
C SER A 302 -5.33 -11.09 -12.61
N LYS A 303 -4.82 -12.28 -12.94
CA LYS A 303 -5.49 -13.21 -13.88
C LYS A 303 -6.92 -13.52 -13.40
N LYS A 304 -7.10 -13.72 -12.09
CA LYS A 304 -8.41 -14.04 -11.51
C LYS A 304 -9.40 -12.88 -11.62
N VAL A 305 -9.00 -11.64 -11.26
CA VAL A 305 -9.91 -10.49 -11.34
C VAL A 305 -10.25 -10.14 -12.79
N LEU A 306 -9.28 -10.20 -13.69
CA LEU A 306 -9.52 -9.97 -15.11
C LEU A 306 -10.49 -11.01 -15.69
N ALA A 307 -10.31 -12.29 -15.39
CA ALA A 307 -11.21 -13.35 -15.82
C ALA A 307 -12.65 -13.16 -15.27
N GLN A 308 -12.79 -12.76 -13.99
CA GLN A 308 -14.10 -12.47 -13.38
C GLN A 308 -14.83 -11.31 -14.07
N LEU A 309 -14.09 -10.35 -14.64
CA LEU A 309 -14.62 -9.19 -15.34
C LEU A 309 -14.75 -9.40 -16.85
N GLY A 310 -14.28 -10.53 -17.39
CA GLY A 310 -14.21 -10.78 -18.83
C GLY A 310 -13.27 -9.81 -19.55
N MET A 311 -12.21 -9.37 -18.88
CA MET A 311 -11.23 -8.40 -19.39
C MET A 311 -9.85 -9.04 -19.61
N SER A 312 -9.03 -8.39 -20.43
CA SER A 312 -7.62 -8.73 -20.66
C SER A 312 -6.69 -7.64 -20.13
N ILE A 313 -5.42 -8.00 -19.93
CA ILE A 313 -4.38 -7.06 -19.50
C ILE A 313 -4.13 -5.93 -20.52
N ASP A 314 -4.38 -6.19 -21.80
CA ASP A 314 -4.19 -5.22 -22.87
C ASP A 314 -5.21 -4.07 -22.85
N GLN A 315 -6.33 -4.26 -22.16
CA GLN A 315 -7.35 -3.22 -21.96
C GLN A 315 -7.00 -2.22 -20.86
N MET A 316 -5.93 -2.50 -20.10
CA MET A 316 -5.51 -1.62 -19.00
C MET A 316 -4.67 -0.46 -19.55
N ASP A 317 -5.09 0.78 -19.25
CA ASP A 317 -4.35 2.00 -19.57
C ASP A 317 -3.28 2.29 -18.52
N VAL A 318 -3.49 1.81 -17.29
CA VAL A 318 -2.56 1.96 -16.15
C VAL A 318 -2.44 0.63 -15.42
N ILE A 319 -1.22 0.25 -15.07
CA ILE A 319 -0.91 -0.91 -14.22
C ILE A 319 -0.10 -0.41 -13.02
N GLU A 320 -0.72 -0.30 -11.86
CA GLU A 320 -0.04 -0.02 -10.60
C GLU A 320 0.33 -1.33 -9.92
N LEU A 321 1.57 -1.75 -10.10
CA LEU A 321 2.16 -2.93 -9.46
C LEU A 321 3.05 -2.50 -8.31
N ASN A 322 2.75 -2.94 -7.08
CA ASN A 322 3.62 -2.65 -5.95
C ASN A 322 4.98 -3.30 -6.13
N GLU A 323 6.03 -2.49 -6.17
CA GLU A 323 7.42 -2.92 -6.33
C GLU A 323 8.04 -3.25 -4.96
N ALA A 324 7.56 -4.31 -4.31
CA ALA A 324 8.21 -4.74 -3.07
C ALA A 324 9.70 -5.06 -3.32
N PHE A 325 9.97 -5.71 -4.45
CA PHE A 325 11.31 -5.99 -4.98
C PHE A 325 11.28 -5.96 -6.50
N ALA A 326 12.36 -5.56 -7.15
CA ALA A 326 12.45 -5.54 -8.61
C ALA A 326 12.32 -6.95 -9.21
N SER A 327 12.91 -7.97 -8.57
CA SER A 327 12.79 -9.38 -9.00
C SER A 327 11.34 -9.83 -9.06
N GLN A 328 10.57 -9.49 -8.04
CA GLN A 328 9.14 -9.79 -7.95
C GLN A 328 8.34 -9.02 -9.00
N GLY A 329 8.61 -7.71 -9.18
CA GLY A 329 7.92 -6.90 -10.18
C GLY A 329 8.10 -7.46 -11.58
N LEU A 330 9.33 -7.72 -11.99
CA LEU A 330 9.68 -8.29 -13.31
C LEU A 330 9.09 -9.68 -13.53
N ALA A 331 9.20 -10.57 -12.55
CA ALA A 331 8.63 -11.92 -12.67
C ALA A 331 7.11 -11.88 -12.87
N VAL A 332 6.40 -11.00 -12.15
CA VAL A 332 4.95 -10.81 -12.31
C VAL A 332 4.59 -10.23 -13.67
N LEU A 333 5.29 -9.21 -14.15
CA LEU A 333 5.05 -8.61 -15.47
C LEU A 333 5.21 -9.65 -16.57
N ARG A 334 6.32 -10.39 -16.55
CA ARG A 334 6.61 -11.46 -17.51
C ARG A 334 5.53 -12.56 -17.49
N GLU A 335 5.04 -12.94 -16.29
CA GLU A 335 3.97 -13.94 -16.12
C GLU A 335 2.60 -13.43 -16.61
N LEU A 336 2.38 -12.11 -16.62
CA LEU A 336 1.19 -11.46 -17.16
C LEU A 336 1.31 -11.14 -18.66
N GLY A 337 2.46 -11.39 -19.29
CA GLY A 337 2.72 -11.06 -20.70
C GLY A 337 2.94 -9.56 -20.93
N VAL A 338 3.34 -8.82 -19.90
CA VAL A 338 3.63 -7.38 -19.97
C VAL A 338 5.14 -7.19 -20.11
N ALA A 339 5.58 -6.32 -21.01
CA ALA A 339 6.99 -6.04 -21.21
C ALA A 339 7.62 -5.39 -19.97
N ASP A 340 8.91 -5.67 -19.72
CA ASP A 340 9.66 -5.16 -18.58
C ASP A 340 9.69 -3.62 -18.54
N ASP A 341 9.59 -2.97 -19.70
CA ASP A 341 9.66 -1.52 -19.92
C ASP A 341 8.32 -0.89 -20.34
N ASP A 342 7.21 -1.60 -20.21
CA ASP A 342 5.89 -1.09 -20.55
C ASP A 342 5.59 0.22 -19.77
N GLU A 343 5.30 1.29 -20.53
CA GLU A 343 5.07 2.63 -19.95
C GLU A 343 3.80 2.73 -19.10
N ARG A 344 2.85 1.81 -19.28
CA ARG A 344 1.63 1.72 -18.47
C ARG A 344 1.92 1.31 -17.02
N VAL A 345 3.09 0.68 -16.78
CA VAL A 345 3.47 0.18 -15.46
C VAL A 345 4.09 1.29 -14.61
N ASN A 346 3.44 1.59 -13.49
CA ASN A 346 3.90 2.56 -12.49
C ASN A 346 4.37 3.87 -13.17
N PRO A 347 3.50 4.59 -13.88
CA PRO A 347 3.90 5.76 -14.68
C PRO A 347 4.45 6.92 -13.83
N ASN A 348 4.16 6.93 -12.53
CA ASN A 348 4.67 7.92 -11.57
C ASN A 348 5.74 7.34 -10.62
N GLY A 349 6.35 6.20 -10.99
CA GLY A 349 7.25 5.44 -10.10
C GLY A 349 6.49 4.54 -9.14
N GLY A 350 7.15 3.47 -8.68
CA GLY A 350 6.58 2.50 -7.75
C GLY A 350 7.27 2.48 -6.39
N ALA A 351 7.06 1.44 -5.62
CA ALA A 351 7.49 1.37 -4.21
C ALA A 351 9.01 1.37 -4.00
N ILE A 352 9.81 0.96 -4.98
CA ILE A 352 11.28 1.08 -4.91
C ILE A 352 11.68 2.55 -4.78
N ALA A 353 10.99 3.43 -5.49
CA ALA A 353 11.24 4.87 -5.45
C ALA A 353 10.43 5.57 -4.35
N LEU A 354 9.13 5.30 -4.23
CA LEU A 354 8.22 6.02 -3.35
C LEU A 354 8.20 5.47 -1.92
N GLY A 355 8.48 4.18 -1.73
CA GLY A 355 8.38 3.51 -0.43
C GLY A 355 7.15 2.61 -0.30
N HIS A 356 7.14 1.80 0.80
CA HIS A 356 6.13 0.78 1.02
C HIS A 356 5.61 0.74 2.47
N PRO A 357 4.86 1.75 2.93
CA PRO A 357 4.11 1.64 4.20
C PRO A 357 3.04 0.56 4.05
N LEU A 358 3.17 -0.57 4.75
CA LEU A 358 2.42 -1.81 4.46
C LEU A 358 0.91 -1.59 4.35
N GLY A 359 0.28 -1.13 5.42
CA GLY A 359 -1.18 -0.95 5.48
C GLY A 359 -1.73 0.13 4.55
N MET A 360 -0.93 1.14 4.21
CA MET A 360 -1.31 2.23 3.29
C MET A 360 -1.21 1.82 1.82
N SER A 361 -0.21 0.99 1.47
CA SER A 361 0.24 0.84 0.08
C SER A 361 -0.85 0.43 -0.89
N GLY A 362 -1.72 -0.52 -0.51
CA GLY A 362 -2.80 -0.96 -1.39
C GLY A 362 -3.80 0.15 -1.74
N ALA A 363 -4.11 1.03 -0.78
CA ALA A 363 -4.95 2.20 -1.01
C ALA A 363 -4.23 3.26 -1.85
N ARG A 364 -2.93 3.46 -1.65
CA ARG A 364 -2.10 4.35 -2.46
C ARG A 364 -2.08 3.93 -3.93
N LEU A 365 -1.93 2.64 -4.24
CA LEU A 365 -1.96 2.16 -5.63
C LEU A 365 -3.25 2.60 -6.34
N VAL A 366 -4.40 2.40 -5.70
CA VAL A 366 -5.70 2.77 -6.27
C VAL A 366 -5.84 4.29 -6.41
N THR A 367 -5.37 5.05 -5.42
CA THR A 367 -5.35 6.52 -5.47
C THR A 367 -4.52 7.02 -6.64
N THR A 368 -3.25 6.59 -6.75
CA THR A 368 -2.33 6.99 -7.82
C THR A 368 -2.87 6.60 -9.21
N ALA A 369 -3.42 5.39 -9.33
CA ALA A 369 -4.05 4.92 -10.57
C ALA A 369 -5.23 5.80 -11.00
N MET A 370 -6.11 6.17 -10.07
CA MET A 370 -7.25 7.06 -10.35
C MET A 370 -6.79 8.43 -10.85
N TYR A 371 -5.85 9.06 -10.16
CA TYR A 371 -5.27 10.35 -10.59
C TYR A 371 -4.58 10.23 -11.96
N GLN A 372 -3.91 9.11 -12.24
CA GLN A 372 -3.26 8.90 -13.53
C GLN A 372 -4.28 8.73 -14.66
N LEU A 373 -5.35 7.98 -14.45
CA LEU A 373 -6.43 7.83 -15.44
C LEU A 373 -7.07 9.17 -15.78
N GLU A 374 -7.30 10.04 -14.78
CA GLU A 374 -7.84 11.38 -14.99
C GLU A 374 -6.91 12.25 -15.84
N ARG A 375 -5.60 12.25 -15.54
CA ARG A 375 -4.61 13.04 -16.28
C ARG A 375 -4.47 12.64 -17.74
N THR A 376 -4.50 11.34 -17.98
CA THR A 376 -4.26 10.81 -19.34
C THR A 376 -5.52 10.61 -20.17
N GLY A 377 -6.69 10.69 -19.55
CA GLY A 377 -7.96 10.32 -20.19
C GLY A 377 -8.14 8.81 -20.35
N GLY A 378 -7.24 7.99 -19.75
CA GLY A 378 -7.35 6.54 -19.75
C GLY A 378 -8.63 6.05 -19.06
N ARG A 379 -9.04 4.82 -19.34
CA ARG A 379 -10.31 4.27 -18.84
C ARG A 379 -10.12 3.27 -17.72
N TYR A 380 -9.24 2.29 -17.88
CA TYR A 380 -9.09 1.18 -16.94
C TYR A 380 -7.72 1.14 -16.29
N ALA A 381 -7.69 0.82 -15.00
CA ALA A 381 -6.45 0.54 -14.30
C ALA A 381 -6.53 -0.79 -13.52
N LEU A 382 -5.43 -1.54 -13.55
CA LEU A 382 -5.17 -2.69 -12.71
C LEU A 382 -4.23 -2.27 -11.59
N CYS A 383 -4.65 -2.43 -10.33
CA CYS A 383 -3.80 -2.26 -9.15
C CYS A 383 -3.54 -3.64 -8.53
N THR A 384 -2.28 -4.01 -8.32
CA THR A 384 -1.95 -5.34 -7.79
C THR A 384 -0.71 -5.33 -6.91
N MET A 385 -0.64 -6.25 -5.95
CA MET A 385 0.49 -6.36 -5.04
C MET A 385 0.64 -7.74 -4.43
N CYS A 386 1.89 -8.08 -4.09
CA CYS A 386 2.23 -9.26 -3.31
C CYS A 386 1.96 -9.01 -1.82
N ILE A 387 1.81 -10.11 -1.11
CA ILE A 387 1.48 -10.12 0.31
C ILE A 387 2.32 -11.20 0.98
N GLY A 388 2.95 -10.87 2.08
CA GLY A 388 3.72 -11.80 2.88
C GLY A 388 2.94 -13.08 3.20
N VAL A 389 3.66 -14.16 3.48
CA VAL A 389 3.09 -15.51 3.73
C VAL A 389 2.39 -16.09 2.49
N GLY A 390 2.72 -15.62 1.29
CA GLY A 390 2.30 -16.25 0.04
C GLY A 390 0.88 -15.92 -0.43
N GLN A 391 0.56 -14.63 -0.57
CA GLN A 391 -0.69 -14.19 -1.17
C GLN A 391 -0.47 -13.05 -2.19
N GLY A 392 -1.51 -12.78 -2.98
CA GLY A 392 -1.62 -11.59 -3.83
C GLY A 392 -3.03 -11.04 -3.81
N ILE A 393 -3.16 -9.77 -4.14
CA ILE A 393 -4.42 -9.07 -4.29
C ILE A 393 -4.36 -8.20 -5.55
N ALA A 394 -5.48 -8.10 -6.26
CA ALA A 394 -5.62 -7.26 -7.43
C ALA A 394 -7.02 -6.63 -7.50
N MET A 395 -7.07 -5.38 -7.93
CA MET A 395 -8.30 -4.60 -8.11
C MET A 395 -8.29 -3.94 -9.47
N VAL A 396 -9.44 -3.91 -10.14
CA VAL A 396 -9.65 -3.15 -11.37
C VAL A 396 -10.58 -2.00 -11.10
N ILE A 397 -10.17 -0.80 -11.52
CA ILE A 397 -10.99 0.41 -11.49
C ILE A 397 -11.21 0.95 -12.89
N GLU A 398 -12.31 1.66 -13.08
CA GLU A 398 -12.67 2.36 -14.31
C GLU A 398 -12.88 3.85 -14.01
N ARG A 399 -12.26 4.75 -14.78
CA ARG A 399 -12.54 6.18 -14.71
C ARG A 399 -13.97 6.44 -15.22
N VAL A 400 -14.72 7.30 -14.54
CA VAL A 400 -16.10 7.69 -14.88
C VAL A 400 -16.16 9.16 -15.27
#